data_efe9293671a297187771941c45cc6d29
#
_entry.id   efe9293671a297187771941c45cc6d29
#
_cell.length_a   1.000
_cell.length_b   1.000
_cell.length_c   1.000
_cell.angle_alpha   90.00
_cell.angle_beta   90.00
_cell.angle_gamma   90.00
#
_symmetry.space_group_name_H-M   'P 1'
#
loop_
_entity.id
_entity.type
_entity.pdbx_description
1 polymer ?
#
loop_
_entity_poly.entity_id
_entity_poly.type
_entity_poly.pdbx_seq_one_letter_code
_entity_poly.pdbx_strand_id
1 'polypeptide(L)'
;MRSKSFRKTIGYILIIFLVFLIASGISYYVIISLQNKNNLMDIGDYSPKSTLVVEENKVYKSKFPFIDVHSHHWDMPVQDLSKLVSEMDSLNMGYLINLSGSGLATFFGKQDLMDKNLESSIRNVKNNYPNRFGVFFNINFKRIDSDNFKNSTTLLINEAVNKGAIGLKVYKNLGLNLKDSKGNRVSVDDERLSFIWEECAKLGIPVLIHSGEPKAFFDPIDKFNERWLHAREKPNSFRSGDQYPSFEKVMREQHNMFRKHPKTTFINAHFGW
;
A
#
# COMPACT_ATOMS: atom_id res chain seq x y z
N MET A 1 -4.21 47.31 -32.53
CA MET A 1 -3.44 46.32 -33.31
C MET A 1 -2.62 45.30 -32.48
N ARG A 2 -2.23 45.57 -31.25
CA ARG A 2 -1.47 44.62 -30.37
C ARG A 2 -2.18 43.32 -29.98
N SER A 3 -3.52 43.30 -29.85
CA SER A 3 -4.29 42.16 -29.37
C SER A 3 -4.38 40.97 -30.36
N LYS A 4 -4.39 41.20 -31.66
CA LYS A 4 -4.47 40.12 -32.66
C LYS A 4 -3.14 39.35 -32.82
N SER A 5 -2.00 40.02 -32.67
CA SER A 5 -0.67 39.41 -32.72
C SER A 5 -0.45 38.50 -31.51
N PHE A 6 -0.80 38.96 -30.31
CA PHE A 6 -0.66 38.20 -29.08
C PHE A 6 -1.47 36.88 -29.08
N ARG A 7 -2.73 36.94 -29.57
CA ARG A 7 -3.57 35.72 -29.71
C ARG A 7 -2.99 34.71 -30.72
N LYS A 8 -2.39 35.18 -31.81
CA LYS A 8 -1.69 34.32 -32.78
C LYS A 8 -0.48 33.64 -32.15
N THR A 9 0.32 34.37 -31.38
CA THR A 9 1.49 33.82 -30.68
C THR A 9 1.11 32.76 -29.67
N ILE A 10 0.07 32.98 -28.86
CA ILE A 10 -0.47 31.94 -27.92
C ILE A 10 -0.93 30.72 -28.70
N GLY A 11 -1.65 30.89 -29.82
CA GLY A 11 -2.08 29.78 -30.67
C GLY A 11 -0.92 28.92 -31.17
N TYR A 12 0.17 29.54 -31.62
CA TYR A 12 1.36 28.79 -32.03
C TYR A 12 2.05 28.07 -30.89
N ILE A 13 2.15 28.67 -29.71
CA ILE A 13 2.69 28.00 -28.50
C ILE A 13 1.87 26.78 -28.13
N LEU A 14 0.54 26.90 -28.14
CA LEU A 14 -0.34 25.76 -27.82
C LEU A 14 -0.23 24.64 -28.86
N ILE A 15 -0.10 24.98 -30.16
CA ILE A 15 0.10 23.99 -31.21
C ILE A 15 1.44 23.26 -31.01
N ILE A 16 2.52 23.98 -30.75
CA ILE A 16 3.86 23.42 -30.52
C ILE A 16 3.81 22.48 -29.28
N PHE A 17 3.16 22.92 -28.21
CA PHE A 17 2.99 22.10 -27.01
C PHE A 17 2.19 20.81 -27.26
N LEU A 18 1.11 20.92 -28.05
CA LEU A 18 0.29 19.75 -28.43
C LEU A 18 1.09 18.79 -29.31
N VAL A 19 1.85 19.29 -30.28
CA VAL A 19 2.73 18.45 -31.12
C VAL A 19 3.79 17.73 -30.27
N PHE A 20 4.37 18.44 -29.29
CA PHE A 20 5.34 17.86 -28.38
C PHE A 20 4.73 16.73 -27.52
N LEU A 21 3.51 16.93 -27.01
CA LEU A 21 2.78 15.89 -26.25
C LEU A 21 2.47 14.66 -27.11
N ILE A 22 2.02 14.87 -28.35
CA ILE A 22 1.75 13.77 -29.30
C ILE A 22 3.05 13.02 -29.65
N ALA A 23 4.12 13.72 -29.94
CA ALA A 23 5.43 13.12 -30.25
C ALA A 23 5.97 12.32 -29.05
N SER A 24 5.82 12.85 -27.82
CA SER A 24 6.20 12.16 -26.59
C SER A 24 5.37 10.89 -26.35
N GLY A 25 4.06 10.95 -26.60
CA GLY A 25 3.16 9.79 -26.54
C GLY A 25 3.51 8.71 -27.56
N ILE A 26 3.81 9.11 -28.80
CA ILE A 26 4.25 8.18 -29.86
C ILE A 26 5.60 7.55 -29.50
N SER A 27 6.55 8.33 -29.02
CA SER A 27 7.87 7.83 -28.59
C SER A 27 7.74 6.83 -27.44
N TYR A 28 6.90 7.14 -26.46
CA TYR A 28 6.61 6.22 -25.33
C TYR A 28 5.98 4.92 -25.84
N TYR A 29 4.99 5.00 -26.73
CA TYR A 29 4.36 3.83 -27.32
C TYR A 29 5.33 2.98 -28.13
N VAL A 30 6.20 3.60 -28.92
CA VAL A 30 7.24 2.90 -29.72
C VAL A 30 8.25 2.22 -28.80
N ILE A 31 8.69 2.87 -27.73
CA ILE A 31 9.62 2.26 -26.75
C ILE A 31 8.99 1.03 -26.11
N ILE A 32 7.75 1.10 -25.65
CA ILE A 32 7.02 -0.04 -25.09
C ILE A 32 6.84 -1.15 -26.13
N SER A 33 6.48 -0.79 -27.35
CA SER A 33 6.29 -1.78 -28.43
C SER A 33 7.61 -2.47 -28.81
N LEU A 34 8.74 -1.76 -28.78
CA LEU A 34 10.06 -2.33 -29.03
C LEU A 34 10.54 -3.22 -27.86
N GLN A 35 10.23 -2.84 -26.62
CA GLN A 35 10.50 -3.67 -25.46
C GLN A 35 9.69 -4.97 -25.48
N ASN A 36 8.42 -4.92 -25.92
CA ASN A 36 7.57 -6.10 -26.06
C ASN A 36 8.00 -7.03 -27.22
N LYS A 37 8.61 -6.51 -28.28
CA LYS A 37 9.09 -7.34 -29.40
C LYS A 37 10.24 -8.28 -29.05
N ASN A 38 10.97 -8.00 -27.97
CA ASN A 38 12.04 -8.87 -27.49
C ASN A 38 11.54 -10.00 -26.56
N ASN A 39 10.26 -10.08 -26.28
CA ASN A 39 9.67 -11.16 -25.51
C ASN A 39 9.25 -12.30 -26.46
N LEU A 40 10.00 -13.38 -26.46
CA LEU A 40 9.67 -14.60 -27.23
C LEU A 40 8.34 -15.24 -26.76
N MET A 41 7.92 -14.93 -25.52
CA MET A 41 6.66 -15.38 -24.93
C MET A 41 6.21 -14.37 -23.87
N ASP A 42 4.95 -13.98 -23.86
CA ASP A 42 4.36 -13.22 -22.77
C ASP A 42 4.21 -14.13 -21.55
N ILE A 43 4.38 -13.55 -20.34
CA ILE A 43 4.23 -14.31 -19.09
C ILE A 43 2.79 -14.83 -18.92
N GLY A 44 1.80 -14.12 -19.48
CA GLY A 44 0.40 -14.54 -19.51
C GLY A 44 0.15 -15.73 -20.40
N ASP A 45 1.00 -15.95 -21.41
CA ASP A 45 0.94 -17.10 -22.32
C ASP A 45 1.75 -18.29 -21.79
N TYR A 46 2.54 -18.08 -20.74
CA TYR A 46 3.33 -19.16 -20.14
C TYR A 46 2.43 -20.10 -19.34
N SER A 47 2.11 -21.23 -19.93
CA SER A 47 1.25 -22.27 -19.35
C SER A 47 1.94 -23.64 -19.39
N PRO A 48 2.94 -23.87 -18.55
CA PRO A 48 3.64 -25.14 -18.51
C PRO A 48 2.70 -26.26 -18.05
N LYS A 49 2.85 -27.43 -18.66
CA LYS A 49 2.11 -28.61 -18.17
C LYS A 49 2.61 -28.94 -16.76
N SER A 50 1.67 -29.08 -15.83
CA SER A 50 1.99 -29.55 -14.49
C SER A 50 2.55 -30.98 -14.55
N THR A 51 3.62 -31.21 -13.82
CA THR A 51 4.15 -32.58 -13.58
C THR A 51 3.40 -33.28 -12.44
N LEU A 52 2.67 -32.52 -11.62
CA LEU A 52 1.79 -33.04 -10.59
C LEU A 52 0.43 -33.33 -11.22
N VAL A 53 0.11 -34.61 -11.40
CA VAL A 53 -1.21 -35.08 -11.87
C VAL A 53 -2.01 -35.52 -10.67
N VAL A 54 -2.92 -34.69 -10.22
CA VAL A 54 -3.86 -34.96 -9.13
C VAL A 54 -5.27 -34.63 -9.59
N GLU A 55 -6.25 -35.26 -8.98
CA GLU A 55 -7.65 -34.91 -9.20
C GLU A 55 -7.90 -33.46 -8.81
N GLU A 56 -8.55 -32.70 -9.70
CA GLU A 56 -8.86 -31.29 -9.44
C GLU A 56 -10.09 -31.18 -8.52
N ASN A 57 -9.87 -30.70 -7.31
CA ASN A 57 -10.94 -30.37 -6.38
C ASN A 57 -11.24 -28.86 -6.41
N LYS A 58 -12.23 -28.47 -7.21
CA LYS A 58 -12.63 -27.06 -7.29
C LYS A 58 -13.46 -26.66 -6.09
N VAL A 59 -12.94 -25.73 -5.30
CA VAL A 59 -13.62 -25.13 -4.17
C VAL A 59 -14.06 -23.72 -4.53
N TYR A 60 -15.35 -23.52 -4.72
CA TYR A 60 -15.92 -22.22 -5.11
C TYR A 60 -16.44 -21.41 -3.92
N LYS A 61 -16.66 -22.04 -2.77
CA LYS A 61 -17.22 -21.44 -1.57
C LYS A 61 -16.60 -22.08 -0.34
N SER A 62 -16.25 -21.27 0.64
CA SER A 62 -15.77 -21.76 1.92
C SER A 62 -16.88 -22.53 2.67
N LYS A 63 -16.52 -23.67 3.28
CA LYS A 63 -17.44 -24.45 4.12
C LYS A 63 -17.88 -23.69 5.36
N PHE A 64 -16.95 -22.94 5.97
CA PHE A 64 -17.19 -22.12 7.14
C PHE A 64 -17.02 -20.65 6.81
N PRO A 65 -17.73 -19.73 7.48
CA PRO A 65 -17.47 -18.32 7.34
C PRO A 65 -16.01 -18.00 7.63
N PHE A 66 -15.41 -17.11 6.83
CA PHE A 66 -14.04 -16.66 7.04
C PHE A 66 -13.96 -15.13 7.04
N ILE A 67 -12.84 -14.61 7.52
CA ILE A 67 -12.54 -13.19 7.60
C ILE A 67 -11.37 -12.88 6.67
N ASP A 68 -11.53 -11.93 5.76
CA ASP A 68 -10.39 -11.33 5.07
C ASP A 68 -9.80 -10.21 5.93
N VAL A 69 -8.58 -10.44 6.42
CA VAL A 69 -7.88 -9.50 7.30
C VAL A 69 -6.94 -8.55 6.54
N HIS A 70 -6.81 -8.67 5.21
CA HIS A 70 -5.86 -7.90 4.43
C HIS A 70 -6.43 -7.46 3.07
N SER A 71 -7.32 -6.50 3.08
CA SER A 71 -7.84 -5.92 1.85
C SER A 71 -7.63 -4.41 1.77
N HIS A 72 -7.74 -3.85 0.57
CA HIS A 72 -7.53 -2.43 0.28
C HIS A 72 -8.66 -1.88 -0.57
N HIS A 73 -9.62 -1.20 0.06
CA HIS A 73 -10.73 -0.50 -0.59
C HIS A 73 -10.53 1.01 -0.47
N TRP A 74 -9.79 1.57 -1.44
CA TRP A 74 -9.41 2.99 -1.46
C TRP A 74 -10.60 3.93 -1.60
N ASP A 75 -11.66 3.46 -2.30
CA ASP A 75 -12.87 4.22 -2.57
C ASP A 75 -13.96 4.00 -1.52
N MET A 76 -13.68 3.27 -0.44
CA MET A 76 -14.63 3.00 0.64
C MET A 76 -15.35 4.23 1.19
N PRO A 77 -14.76 5.45 1.22
CA PRO A 77 -15.49 6.66 1.62
C PRO A 77 -16.77 6.92 0.84
N VAL A 78 -16.85 6.48 -0.43
CA VAL A 78 -17.96 6.75 -1.36
C VAL A 78 -18.43 5.50 -2.12
N GLN A 79 -17.83 4.35 -1.87
CA GLN A 79 -18.12 3.09 -2.56
C GLN A 79 -19.52 2.59 -2.23
N ASP A 80 -20.28 2.16 -3.24
CA ASP A 80 -21.45 1.30 -3.01
C ASP A 80 -20.96 -0.09 -2.59
N LEU A 81 -21.24 -0.46 -1.35
CA LEU A 81 -20.79 -1.71 -0.76
C LEU A 81 -21.68 -2.91 -1.11
N SER A 82 -22.83 -2.71 -1.75
CA SER A 82 -23.81 -3.77 -2.01
C SER A 82 -23.26 -4.88 -2.89
N LYS A 83 -22.54 -4.50 -3.95
CA LYS A 83 -21.89 -5.47 -4.85
C LYS A 83 -20.81 -6.27 -4.11
N LEU A 84 -19.96 -5.60 -3.33
CA LEU A 84 -18.91 -6.24 -2.54
C LEU A 84 -19.51 -7.23 -1.54
N VAL A 85 -20.58 -6.86 -0.85
CA VAL A 85 -21.29 -7.75 0.08
C VAL A 85 -21.87 -8.97 -0.64
N SER A 86 -22.45 -8.78 -1.82
CA SER A 86 -22.94 -9.90 -2.62
C SER A 86 -21.83 -10.89 -3.02
N GLU A 87 -20.65 -10.38 -3.39
CA GLU A 87 -19.47 -11.20 -3.68
C GLU A 87 -18.97 -11.93 -2.42
N MET A 88 -18.91 -11.24 -1.27
CA MET A 88 -18.57 -11.84 0.02
C MET A 88 -19.52 -13.00 0.38
N ASP A 89 -20.83 -12.81 0.19
CA ASP A 89 -21.84 -13.83 0.47
C ASP A 89 -21.68 -15.05 -0.43
N SER A 90 -21.35 -14.85 -1.70
CA SER A 90 -21.09 -15.94 -2.65
C SER A 90 -19.94 -16.84 -2.20
N LEU A 91 -18.93 -16.27 -1.56
CA LEU A 91 -17.73 -16.96 -1.06
C LEU A 91 -17.87 -17.49 0.37
N ASN A 92 -18.95 -17.15 1.07
CA ASN A 92 -19.12 -17.35 2.52
C ASN A 92 -18.11 -16.52 3.36
N MET A 93 -17.75 -15.33 2.88
CA MET A 93 -16.91 -14.39 3.64
C MET A 93 -17.77 -13.62 4.63
N GLY A 94 -17.57 -13.84 5.92
CA GLY A 94 -18.36 -13.22 6.98
C GLY A 94 -17.98 -11.76 7.24
N TYR A 95 -16.68 -11.45 7.15
CA TYR A 95 -16.15 -10.13 7.50
C TYR A 95 -14.92 -9.77 6.68
N LEU A 96 -14.74 -8.48 6.41
CA LEU A 96 -13.62 -7.96 5.64
C LEU A 96 -13.00 -6.76 6.36
N ILE A 97 -11.68 -6.72 6.48
CA ILE A 97 -10.95 -5.60 7.08
C ILE A 97 -10.32 -4.76 5.97
N ASN A 98 -10.81 -3.51 5.82
CA ASN A 98 -10.18 -2.53 4.95
C ASN A 98 -9.01 -1.85 5.64
N LEU A 99 -7.79 -2.08 5.15
CA LEU A 99 -6.55 -1.50 5.64
C LEU A 99 -6.26 -0.08 5.10
N SER A 100 -7.13 0.43 4.25
CA SER A 100 -6.97 1.72 3.56
C SER A 100 -8.05 2.72 3.95
N GLY A 101 -8.42 2.76 5.23
CA GLY A 101 -9.51 3.65 5.71
C GLY A 101 -9.26 5.13 5.42
N SER A 102 -8.00 5.58 5.47
CA SER A 102 -7.61 6.96 5.13
C SER A 102 -7.47 7.21 3.61
N GLY A 103 -7.77 6.21 2.77
CA GLY A 103 -7.76 6.32 1.32
C GLY A 103 -6.39 6.61 0.73
N LEU A 104 -6.36 6.99 -0.54
CA LEU A 104 -5.13 7.34 -1.27
C LEU A 104 -4.38 8.55 -0.68
N ALA A 105 -5.06 9.38 0.13
CA ALA A 105 -4.46 10.54 0.79
C ALA A 105 -3.23 10.18 1.65
N THR A 106 -3.17 8.93 2.14
CA THR A 106 -2.04 8.37 2.91
C THR A 106 -0.71 8.50 2.15
N PHE A 107 -0.69 8.22 0.86
CA PHE A 107 0.55 8.29 0.05
C PHE A 107 1.00 9.72 -0.22
N PHE A 108 0.06 10.66 -0.25
CA PHE A 108 0.36 12.08 -0.47
C PHE A 108 0.66 12.83 0.83
N GLY A 109 0.41 12.22 1.99
CA GLY A 109 0.65 12.82 3.30
C GLY A 109 -0.25 14.02 3.61
N LYS A 110 -1.45 14.06 3.03
CA LYS A 110 -2.45 15.11 3.25
C LYS A 110 -3.32 14.76 4.45
N GLN A 111 -2.91 15.18 5.65
CA GLN A 111 -3.54 14.75 6.91
C GLN A 111 -5.05 15.03 6.93
N ASP A 112 -5.48 16.25 6.65
CA ASP A 112 -6.92 16.61 6.70
C ASP A 112 -7.78 15.73 5.78
N LEU A 113 -7.24 15.35 4.62
CA LEU A 113 -7.92 14.47 3.68
C LEU A 113 -7.92 13.01 4.18
N MET A 114 -6.83 12.57 4.84
CA MET A 114 -6.77 11.26 5.49
C MET A 114 -7.85 11.11 6.56
N ASP A 115 -8.00 12.13 7.41
CA ASP A 115 -8.97 12.14 8.51
C ASP A 115 -10.42 12.16 7.99
N LYS A 116 -10.68 12.97 6.96
CA LYS A 116 -11.98 13.03 6.29
C LYS A 116 -12.36 11.72 5.61
N ASN A 117 -11.41 11.09 4.93
CA ASN A 117 -11.63 9.79 4.27
C ASN A 117 -11.90 8.69 5.29
N LEU A 118 -11.12 8.64 6.38
CA LEU A 118 -11.33 7.67 7.45
C LEU A 118 -12.74 7.80 8.05
N GLU A 119 -13.14 9.02 8.39
CA GLU A 119 -14.48 9.28 8.92
C GLU A 119 -15.58 8.87 7.94
N SER A 120 -15.41 9.18 6.66
CA SER A 120 -16.38 8.82 5.62
C SER A 120 -16.42 7.30 5.39
N SER A 121 -15.30 6.61 5.42
CA SER A 121 -15.21 5.14 5.32
C SER A 121 -15.96 4.47 6.48
N ILE A 122 -15.70 4.91 7.71
CA ILE A 122 -16.36 4.39 8.91
C ILE A 122 -17.86 4.66 8.86
N ARG A 123 -18.28 5.87 8.49
CA ARG A 123 -19.68 6.23 8.35
C ARG A 123 -20.38 5.40 7.27
N ASN A 124 -19.77 5.21 6.12
CA ASN A 124 -20.33 4.38 5.05
C ASN A 124 -20.59 2.94 5.52
N VAL A 125 -19.60 2.34 6.18
CA VAL A 125 -19.72 0.98 6.75
C VAL A 125 -20.82 0.93 7.81
N LYS A 126 -20.80 1.83 8.80
CA LYS A 126 -21.76 1.83 9.91
C LYS A 126 -23.20 2.00 9.46
N ASN A 127 -23.42 2.82 8.44
CA ASN A 127 -24.78 3.13 7.96
C ASN A 127 -25.35 2.02 7.07
N ASN A 128 -24.50 1.30 6.35
CA ASN A 128 -24.98 0.35 5.33
C ASN A 128 -24.79 -1.12 5.74
N TYR A 129 -23.61 -1.47 6.29
CA TYR A 129 -23.25 -2.86 6.60
C TYR A 129 -22.39 -2.96 7.88
N PRO A 130 -22.92 -2.60 9.06
CA PRO A 130 -22.14 -2.42 10.31
C PRO A 130 -21.42 -3.67 10.78
N ASN A 131 -21.90 -4.86 10.40
CA ASN A 131 -21.36 -6.16 10.86
C ASN A 131 -20.57 -6.89 9.78
N ARG A 132 -20.18 -6.22 8.69
CA ARG A 132 -19.51 -6.86 7.56
C ARG A 132 -18.11 -6.34 7.32
N PHE A 133 -17.78 -5.16 7.85
CA PHE A 133 -16.50 -4.51 7.59
C PHE A 133 -15.87 -3.93 8.83
N GLY A 134 -14.54 -4.05 8.91
CA GLY A 134 -13.69 -3.28 9.82
C GLY A 134 -12.83 -2.29 9.03
N VAL A 135 -12.50 -1.16 9.65
CA VAL A 135 -11.68 -0.12 9.02
C VAL A 135 -10.46 0.15 9.88
N PHE A 136 -9.27 0.03 9.28
CA PHE A 136 -8.01 0.43 9.88
C PHE A 136 -7.66 1.85 9.43
N PHE A 137 -7.08 2.63 10.34
CA PHE A 137 -6.53 3.95 9.99
C PHE A 137 -5.07 3.88 9.59
N ASN A 138 -4.55 4.99 9.07
CA ASN A 138 -3.17 5.14 8.62
C ASN A 138 -2.54 6.39 9.27
N ILE A 139 -1.22 6.39 9.42
CA ILE A 139 -0.46 7.52 9.96
C ILE A 139 0.45 8.09 8.87
N ASN A 140 0.57 9.41 8.83
CA ASN A 140 1.52 10.11 7.99
C ASN A 140 2.90 10.19 8.67
N PHE A 141 3.72 9.16 8.50
CA PHE A 141 5.07 9.09 9.07
C PHE A 141 6.06 10.10 8.48
N LYS A 142 5.74 10.78 7.36
CA LYS A 142 6.60 11.86 6.82
C LYS A 142 6.76 13.04 7.78
N ARG A 143 5.90 13.13 8.80
CA ARG A 143 5.92 14.19 9.81
C ARG A 143 6.76 13.86 11.04
N ILE A 144 7.52 12.76 11.03
CA ILE A 144 8.26 12.24 12.19
C ILE A 144 9.17 13.28 12.89
N ASP A 145 9.68 14.24 12.14
CA ASP A 145 10.57 15.30 12.65
C ASP A 145 9.84 16.59 13.05
N SER A 146 8.51 16.64 12.93
CA SER A 146 7.79 17.84 13.40
C SER A 146 7.72 17.85 14.93
N ASP A 147 7.93 19.00 15.54
CA ASP A 147 7.94 19.20 17.02
C ASP A 147 6.67 18.66 17.69
N ASN A 148 5.54 18.68 16.98
CA ASN A 148 4.26 18.21 17.49
C ASN A 148 3.92 16.77 17.03
N PHE A 149 4.85 16.03 16.42
CA PHE A 149 4.55 14.70 15.86
C PHE A 149 3.96 13.77 16.90
N LYS A 150 4.59 13.65 18.06
CA LYS A 150 4.12 12.78 19.15
C LYS A 150 2.69 13.15 19.59
N ASN A 151 2.48 14.41 19.96
CA ASN A 151 1.18 14.85 20.48
C ASN A 151 0.07 14.76 19.44
N SER A 152 0.32 15.25 18.22
CA SER A 152 -0.68 15.20 17.15
C SER A 152 -1.01 13.77 16.70
N THR A 153 -0.02 12.87 16.70
CA THR A 153 -0.26 11.47 16.33
C THR A 153 -0.98 10.71 17.43
N THR A 154 -0.66 10.95 18.70
CA THR A 154 -1.42 10.37 19.82
C THR A 154 -2.88 10.80 19.79
N LEU A 155 -3.14 12.07 19.53
CA LEU A 155 -4.52 12.58 19.39
C LEU A 155 -5.23 11.90 18.21
N LEU A 156 -4.58 11.82 17.04
CA LEU A 156 -5.11 11.14 15.85
C LEU A 156 -5.50 9.69 16.14
N ILE A 157 -4.64 8.93 16.83
CA ILE A 157 -4.91 7.52 17.19
C ILE A 157 -6.19 7.44 18.04
N ASN A 158 -6.28 8.26 19.09
CA ASN A 158 -7.45 8.26 19.97
C ASN A 158 -8.72 8.67 19.22
N GLU A 159 -8.67 9.70 18.39
CA GLU A 159 -9.80 10.13 17.57
C GLU A 159 -10.23 9.05 16.57
N ALA A 160 -9.29 8.40 15.90
CA ALA A 160 -9.58 7.31 14.95
C ALA A 160 -10.35 6.17 15.64
N VAL A 161 -9.90 5.75 16.81
CA VAL A 161 -10.55 4.70 17.60
C VAL A 161 -11.93 5.15 18.08
N ASN A 162 -12.06 6.37 18.60
CA ASN A 162 -13.35 6.94 19.03
C ASN A 162 -14.37 7.03 17.89
N LYS A 163 -13.93 7.28 16.67
CA LYS A 163 -14.78 7.25 15.46
C LYS A 163 -15.17 5.82 15.06
N GLY A 164 -14.41 4.81 15.48
CA GLY A 164 -14.71 3.39 15.27
C GLY A 164 -13.72 2.67 14.34
N ALA A 165 -12.52 3.20 14.16
CA ALA A 165 -11.43 2.43 13.58
C ALA A 165 -11.03 1.31 14.54
N ILE A 166 -10.73 0.12 13.99
CA ILE A 166 -10.46 -1.08 14.79
C ILE A 166 -8.99 -1.50 14.79
N GLY A 167 -8.10 -0.73 14.15
CA GLY A 167 -6.67 -1.02 14.10
C GLY A 167 -5.89 -0.03 13.25
N LEU A 168 -4.57 -0.10 13.36
CA LEU A 168 -3.61 0.71 12.59
C LEU A 168 -2.99 -0.13 11.47
N LYS A 169 -2.97 0.39 10.23
CA LYS A 169 -2.16 -0.18 9.14
C LYS A 169 -0.91 0.64 8.93
N VAL A 170 0.22 -0.05 8.94
CA VAL A 170 1.53 0.48 8.56
C VAL A 170 1.94 -0.09 7.21
N TYR A 171 2.31 0.80 6.27
CA TYR A 171 2.77 0.41 4.94
C TYR A 171 4.30 0.25 4.91
N LYS A 172 4.78 -0.56 3.98
CA LYS A 172 6.19 -0.94 3.82
C LYS A 172 7.18 0.20 3.57
N ASN A 173 6.71 1.39 3.17
CA ASN A 173 7.57 2.54 3.02
C ASN A 173 8.25 2.93 4.34
N LEU A 174 7.57 2.77 5.48
CA LEU A 174 8.22 2.79 6.79
C LEU A 174 9.11 1.56 6.91
N GLY A 175 10.38 1.77 7.19
CA GLY A 175 11.37 0.70 7.25
C GLY A 175 12.13 0.45 5.94
N LEU A 176 11.53 0.67 4.76
CA LEU A 176 12.22 0.47 3.49
C LEU A 176 12.88 1.75 2.95
N ASN A 177 12.10 2.80 2.74
CA ASN A 177 12.57 3.97 2.00
C ASN A 177 12.09 5.32 2.57
N LEU A 178 11.28 5.32 3.62
CA LEU A 178 10.95 6.56 4.31
C LEU A 178 12.20 7.16 4.92
N LYS A 179 12.41 8.44 4.66
CA LYS A 179 13.53 9.22 5.20
C LYS A 179 13.01 10.35 6.08
N ASP A 180 13.78 10.64 7.11
CA ASP A 180 13.59 11.82 7.95
C ASP A 180 14.11 13.09 7.26
N SER A 181 13.96 14.25 7.89
CA SER A 181 14.40 15.56 7.35
C SER A 181 15.90 15.66 7.12
N LYS A 182 16.69 14.80 7.78
CA LYS A 182 18.14 14.71 7.62
C LYS A 182 18.56 13.72 6.52
N GLY A 183 17.59 13.08 5.86
CA GLY A 183 17.85 12.09 4.82
C GLY A 183 18.14 10.67 5.34
N ASN A 184 18.08 10.44 6.66
CA ASN A 184 18.27 9.12 7.24
C ASN A 184 17.01 8.26 7.07
N ARG A 185 17.19 6.98 6.79
CA ARG A 185 16.07 6.03 6.73
C ARG A 185 15.46 5.84 8.12
N VAL A 186 14.15 5.90 8.20
CA VAL A 186 13.39 5.63 9.42
C VAL A 186 13.11 4.13 9.48
N SER A 187 13.66 3.44 10.47
CA SER A 187 13.38 2.01 10.72
C SER A 187 12.07 1.81 11.47
N VAL A 188 11.51 0.61 11.42
CA VAL A 188 10.26 0.30 12.15
C VAL A 188 10.46 0.24 13.67
N ASP A 189 11.69 0.01 14.14
CA ASP A 189 12.09 0.00 15.55
C ASP A 189 12.71 1.34 16.03
N ASP A 190 12.54 2.41 15.25
CA ASP A 190 12.98 3.76 15.63
C ASP A 190 12.28 4.20 16.93
N GLU A 191 13.06 4.64 17.91
CA GLU A 191 12.55 5.04 19.22
C GLU A 191 11.49 6.16 19.15
N ARG A 192 11.59 7.02 18.13
CA ARG A 192 10.59 8.08 17.89
C ARG A 192 9.19 7.55 17.60
N LEU A 193 9.05 6.25 17.27
CA LEU A 193 7.79 5.60 16.96
C LEU A 193 7.20 4.80 18.13
N SER A 194 7.98 4.54 19.18
CA SER A 194 7.59 3.67 20.31
C SER A 194 6.24 4.03 20.92
N PHE A 195 5.97 5.33 21.07
CA PHE A 195 4.70 5.80 21.64
C PHE A 195 3.47 5.39 20.82
N ILE A 196 3.62 5.19 19.50
CA ILE A 196 2.52 4.75 18.61
C ILE A 196 2.11 3.32 18.97
N TRP A 197 3.11 2.44 19.11
CA TRP A 197 2.88 1.05 19.46
C TRP A 197 2.29 0.92 20.86
N GLU A 198 2.82 1.68 21.80
CA GLU A 198 2.33 1.75 23.17
C GLU A 198 0.89 2.28 23.27
N GLU A 199 0.53 3.31 22.51
CA GLU A 199 -0.83 3.85 22.50
C GLU A 199 -1.82 2.85 21.87
N CYS A 200 -1.43 2.15 20.79
CA CYS A 200 -2.24 1.06 20.23
C CYS A 200 -2.46 -0.06 21.25
N ALA A 201 -1.43 -0.45 22.00
CA ALA A 201 -1.55 -1.43 23.07
C ALA A 201 -2.50 -0.98 24.19
N LYS A 202 -2.39 0.28 24.63
CA LYS A 202 -3.26 0.87 25.65
C LYS A 202 -4.73 0.89 25.23
N LEU A 203 -5.00 1.15 23.95
CA LEU A 203 -6.34 1.16 23.38
C LEU A 203 -6.85 -0.24 22.99
N GLY A 204 -6.02 -1.27 23.13
CA GLY A 204 -6.37 -2.66 22.79
C GLY A 204 -6.56 -2.91 21.29
N ILE A 205 -6.01 -2.08 20.41
CA ILE A 205 -6.14 -2.22 18.95
C ILE A 205 -4.88 -2.85 18.33
N PRO A 206 -5.03 -3.72 17.31
CA PRO A 206 -3.91 -4.31 16.61
C PRO A 206 -3.23 -3.32 15.67
N VAL A 207 -1.95 -3.58 15.41
CA VAL A 207 -1.16 -2.93 14.37
C VAL A 207 -0.84 -3.96 13.29
N LEU A 208 -1.44 -3.81 12.10
CA LEU A 208 -1.07 -4.63 10.95
C LEU A 208 0.07 -3.94 10.20
N ILE A 209 1.22 -4.60 10.19
CA ILE A 209 2.44 -4.05 9.61
C ILE A 209 2.91 -4.86 8.40
N HIS A 210 3.27 -4.13 7.34
CA HIS A 210 3.97 -4.64 6.17
C HIS A 210 5.37 -4.02 6.18
N SER A 211 6.40 -4.78 6.57
CA SER A 211 7.73 -4.23 6.84
C SER A 211 8.71 -4.39 5.69
N GLY A 212 8.55 -5.40 4.87
CA GLY A 212 9.54 -5.78 3.88
C GLY A 212 8.95 -6.14 2.52
N GLU A 213 9.66 -6.99 1.83
CA GLU A 213 9.30 -7.63 0.56
C GLU A 213 9.83 -9.06 0.60
N PRO A 214 9.41 -9.98 -0.28
CA PRO A 214 10.07 -11.27 -0.42
C PRO A 214 11.58 -11.12 -0.59
N LYS A 215 12.35 -12.03 0.01
CA LYS A 215 13.83 -11.97 0.01
C LYS A 215 14.40 -11.77 -1.38
N ALA A 216 13.85 -12.44 -2.40
CA ALA A 216 14.30 -12.32 -3.77
C ALA A 216 14.27 -10.90 -4.36
N PHE A 217 13.46 -9.98 -3.78
CA PHE A 217 13.49 -8.56 -4.20
C PHE A 217 14.72 -7.80 -3.69
N PHE A 218 15.43 -8.33 -2.69
CA PHE A 218 16.68 -7.77 -2.15
C PHE A 218 17.92 -8.42 -2.76
N ASP A 219 17.77 -9.61 -3.30
CA ASP A 219 18.86 -10.37 -3.90
C ASP A 219 19.25 -9.80 -5.28
N PRO A 220 20.47 -10.07 -5.79
CA PRO A 220 20.89 -9.70 -7.14
C PRO A 220 19.89 -10.16 -8.21
N ILE A 221 19.68 -9.32 -9.22
CA ILE A 221 18.82 -9.67 -10.37
C ILE A 221 19.66 -10.44 -11.39
N ASP A 222 19.80 -11.73 -11.17
CA ASP A 222 20.55 -12.63 -12.03
C ASP A 222 19.73 -13.88 -12.41
N LYS A 223 20.37 -14.85 -13.08
CA LYS A 223 19.74 -16.09 -13.53
C LYS A 223 19.25 -17.01 -12.40
N PHE A 224 19.66 -16.77 -11.16
CA PHE A 224 19.27 -17.55 -9.99
C PHE A 224 18.11 -16.88 -9.20
N ASN A 225 17.76 -15.63 -9.53
CA ASN A 225 16.69 -14.92 -8.86
C ASN A 225 15.34 -15.42 -9.36
N GLU A 226 14.53 -16.00 -8.46
CA GLU A 226 13.19 -16.52 -8.78
C GLU A 226 12.21 -15.44 -9.30
N ARG A 227 12.50 -14.15 -9.04
CA ARG A 227 11.72 -13.00 -9.47
C ARG A 227 12.31 -12.29 -10.69
N TRP A 228 13.23 -12.92 -11.41
CA TRP A 228 13.90 -12.31 -12.56
C TRP A 228 12.92 -11.79 -13.63
N LEU A 229 11.86 -12.55 -13.94
CA LEU A 229 10.83 -12.10 -14.89
C LEU A 229 10.11 -10.86 -14.39
N HIS A 230 9.73 -10.83 -13.09
CA HIS A 230 9.13 -9.66 -12.46
C HIS A 230 10.07 -8.44 -12.48
N ALA A 231 11.37 -8.65 -12.25
CA ALA A 231 12.38 -7.60 -12.31
C ALA A 231 12.46 -6.94 -13.68
N ARG A 232 12.36 -7.73 -14.73
CA ARG A 232 12.35 -7.27 -16.13
C ARG A 232 11.18 -6.35 -16.43
N GLU A 233 9.99 -6.69 -15.95
CA GLU A 233 8.77 -5.93 -16.19
C GLU A 233 8.61 -4.74 -15.25
N LYS A 234 9.01 -4.91 -13.99
CA LYS A 234 8.83 -3.92 -12.90
C LYS A 234 10.12 -3.73 -12.10
N PRO A 235 11.17 -3.18 -12.69
CA PRO A 235 12.48 -3.05 -12.03
C PRO A 235 12.41 -2.23 -10.74
N ASN A 236 11.50 -1.24 -10.66
CA ASN A 236 11.30 -0.42 -9.47
C ASN A 236 10.71 -1.17 -8.27
N SER A 237 10.29 -2.43 -8.43
CA SER A 237 9.83 -3.27 -7.32
C SER A 237 10.98 -3.84 -6.50
N PHE A 238 12.19 -3.87 -7.04
CA PHE A 238 13.38 -4.42 -6.38
C PHE A 238 13.95 -3.45 -5.35
N ARG A 239 14.55 -4.03 -4.32
CA ARG A 239 15.17 -3.35 -3.18
C ARG A 239 16.66 -3.63 -3.11
N SER A 240 17.26 -3.96 -4.23
CA SER A 240 18.71 -4.11 -4.38
C SER A 240 19.37 -2.73 -4.53
N GLY A 241 20.60 -2.60 -4.00
CA GLY A 241 21.38 -1.37 -4.02
C GLY A 241 21.44 -0.63 -2.69
N ASP A 242 22.43 0.25 -2.55
CA ASP A 242 22.82 0.90 -1.29
C ASP A 242 21.71 1.82 -0.68
N GLN A 243 20.73 2.16 -1.47
CA GLN A 243 19.61 3.00 -1.02
C GLN A 243 18.58 2.25 -0.16
N TYR A 244 18.63 0.92 -0.16
CA TYR A 244 17.73 0.08 0.62
C TYR A 244 18.51 -0.68 1.70
N PRO A 245 17.88 -1.01 2.84
CA PRO A 245 18.46 -1.93 3.80
C PRO A 245 18.50 -3.35 3.22
N SER A 246 19.37 -4.22 3.73
CA SER A 246 19.29 -5.65 3.41
C SER A 246 18.01 -6.27 4.01
N PHE A 247 17.58 -7.39 3.45
CA PHE A 247 16.44 -8.16 3.97
C PHE A 247 16.62 -8.50 5.46
N GLU A 248 17.81 -9.00 5.83
CA GLU A 248 18.14 -9.38 7.19
C GLU A 248 18.11 -8.20 8.16
N LYS A 249 18.46 -6.99 7.69
CA LYS A 249 18.35 -5.76 8.48
C LYS A 249 16.90 -5.42 8.76
N VAL A 250 16.05 -5.45 7.74
CA VAL A 250 14.59 -5.20 7.89
C VAL A 250 13.98 -6.17 8.89
N MET A 251 14.31 -7.46 8.77
CA MET A 251 13.80 -8.50 9.68
C MET A 251 14.29 -8.29 11.12
N ARG A 252 15.56 -7.93 11.32
CA ARG A 252 16.07 -7.62 12.67
C ARG A 252 15.36 -6.43 13.30
N GLU A 253 15.13 -5.35 12.55
CA GLU A 253 14.41 -4.16 13.02
C GLU A 253 12.97 -4.51 13.40
N GLN A 254 12.29 -5.30 12.57
CA GLN A 254 10.93 -5.80 12.87
C GLN A 254 10.90 -6.62 14.16
N HIS A 255 11.82 -7.59 14.32
CA HIS A 255 11.89 -8.41 15.53
C HIS A 255 12.29 -7.58 16.76
N ASN A 256 13.12 -6.55 16.62
CA ASN A 256 13.45 -5.62 17.70
C ASN A 256 12.21 -4.86 18.16
N MET A 257 11.42 -4.34 17.21
CA MET A 257 10.17 -3.65 17.50
C MET A 257 9.21 -4.56 18.30
N PHE A 258 9.03 -5.82 17.86
CA PHE A 258 8.15 -6.78 18.56
C PHE A 258 8.64 -7.06 20.00
N ARG A 259 9.96 -7.24 20.18
CA ARG A 259 10.52 -7.47 21.52
C ARG A 259 10.41 -6.26 22.44
N LYS A 260 10.55 -5.06 21.90
CA LYS A 260 10.40 -3.81 22.67
C LYS A 260 8.97 -3.54 23.11
N HIS A 261 7.99 -4.01 22.33
CA HIS A 261 6.57 -3.70 22.55
C HIS A 261 5.71 -4.96 22.72
N PRO A 262 5.98 -5.81 23.72
CA PRO A 262 5.31 -7.11 23.90
C PRO A 262 3.82 -7.01 24.27
N LYS A 263 3.34 -5.82 24.63
CA LYS A 263 1.92 -5.55 24.93
C LYS A 263 1.13 -5.16 23.70
N THR A 264 1.80 -4.85 22.58
CA THR A 264 1.15 -4.48 21.32
C THR A 264 0.85 -5.73 20.53
N THR A 265 -0.39 -5.86 20.08
CA THR A 265 -0.77 -6.93 19.15
C THR A 265 -0.33 -6.55 17.74
N PHE A 266 0.73 -7.17 17.25
CA PHE A 266 1.17 -7.02 15.87
C PHE A 266 0.61 -8.13 14.99
N ILE A 267 0.06 -7.72 13.83
CA ILE A 267 -0.32 -8.64 12.74
C ILE A 267 0.72 -8.45 11.63
N ASN A 268 1.54 -9.47 11.42
CA ASN A 268 2.62 -9.40 10.45
C ASN A 268 2.10 -9.83 9.08
N ALA A 269 2.09 -8.91 8.11
CA ALA A 269 1.57 -9.18 6.78
C ALA A 269 2.46 -10.17 6.02
N HIS A 270 1.87 -10.90 5.06
CA HIS A 270 2.58 -11.73 4.08
C HIS A 270 3.55 -12.76 4.71
N PHE A 271 3.10 -13.48 5.73
CA PHE A 271 3.91 -14.46 6.48
C PHE A 271 5.16 -13.87 7.16
N GLY A 272 5.22 -12.59 7.36
CA GLY A 272 6.23 -11.96 8.21
C GLY A 272 7.30 -11.14 7.51
N TRP A 273 7.10 -10.78 6.27
CA TRP A 273 7.99 -9.83 5.57
C TRP A 273 7.28 -8.58 5.07
#